data_1d11d124fbf47ac559b0345253a4c26c
#
_entry.id   1d11d124fbf47ac559b0345253a4c26c
#
_cell.length_a   1.000
_cell.length_b   1.000
_cell.length_c   1.000
_cell.angle_alpha   90.00
_cell.angle_beta   90.00
_cell.angle_gamma   90.00
#
_symmetry.space_group_name_H-M   'P 1'
#
loop_
_entity.id
_entity.type
_entity.pdbx_description
1 polymer ?
#
loop_
_entity_poly.entity_id
_entity_poly.type
_entity_poly.pdbx_seq_one_letter_code
_entity_poly.pdbx_strand_id
1 'polypeptide(L)'
;GKMTYRTHPHNGDKVSILGYGWMRLPRMKNPDNPNEEIINQEEVNRLCNKAFEYGVNYFDTSPAYCQGKSEESLGIALEQSGRSRDSYYIATKLSNFSPTQWSLEAGQQMFENSLKYLKTDYIDYLLLHSIGGGGLDNLRKRYLDNGLLAWLMEQRAAGRIRNLGFSFHGDVK
;
A
#
# COMPACT_ATOMS: atom_id res chain seq x y z
N GLY A 1 22.31 -14.40 7.06
CA GLY A 1 21.52 -14.78 8.25
C GLY A 1 20.14 -15.27 7.83
N LYS A 2 19.47 -15.99 8.70
CA LYS A 2 18.11 -16.51 8.44
C LYS A 2 17.09 -15.44 8.85
N MET A 3 16.04 -15.22 8.04
CA MET A 3 14.96 -14.29 8.36
C MET A 3 14.24 -14.71 9.65
N THR A 4 13.98 -13.74 10.52
CA THR A 4 13.11 -13.91 11.68
C THR A 4 11.70 -13.49 11.34
N TYR A 5 10.72 -14.29 11.76
CA TYR A 5 9.30 -14.00 11.59
C TYR A 5 8.63 -13.77 12.93
N ARG A 6 7.59 -12.95 12.95
CA ARG A 6 6.68 -12.76 14.08
C ARG A 6 5.27 -13.09 13.66
N THR A 7 4.55 -13.76 14.55
CA THR A 7 3.13 -14.06 14.33
C THR A 7 2.29 -12.92 14.88
N HIS A 8 1.43 -12.37 14.03
CA HIS A 8 0.51 -11.31 14.44
C HIS A 8 -0.53 -11.92 15.41
N PRO A 9 -0.69 -11.37 16.64
CA PRO A 9 -1.46 -12.03 17.70
C PRO A 9 -2.97 -12.14 17.40
N HIS A 10 -3.51 -11.26 16.55
CA HIS A 10 -4.96 -11.22 16.28
C HIS A 10 -5.40 -11.94 15.01
N ASN A 11 -4.52 -12.08 14.01
CA ASN A 11 -4.89 -12.69 12.73
C ASN A 11 -4.04 -13.93 12.36
N GLY A 12 -2.98 -14.22 13.13
CA GLY A 12 -2.11 -15.37 12.89
C GLY A 12 -1.12 -15.20 11.74
N ASP A 13 -1.07 -14.04 11.09
CA ASP A 13 -0.14 -13.79 9.99
C ASP A 13 1.31 -13.88 10.45
N LYS A 14 2.10 -14.69 9.75
CA LYS A 14 3.52 -14.87 10.01
C LYS A 14 4.33 -13.91 9.15
N VAL A 15 4.67 -12.76 9.71
CA VAL A 15 5.29 -11.64 9.00
C VAL A 15 6.79 -11.60 9.27
N SER A 16 7.59 -11.36 8.23
CA SER A 16 9.03 -11.13 8.36
C SER A 16 9.30 -9.88 9.21
N ILE A 17 10.30 -9.94 10.09
CA ILE A 17 10.65 -8.80 10.95
C ILE A 17 11.13 -7.58 10.14
N LEU A 18 11.65 -7.83 8.94
CA LEU A 18 11.96 -6.81 7.94
C LEU A 18 10.88 -6.79 6.88
N GLY A 19 10.21 -5.65 6.71
CA GLY A 19 9.34 -5.36 5.57
C GLY A 19 10.07 -4.55 4.50
N TYR A 20 9.51 -4.52 3.29
CA TYR A 20 10.06 -3.73 2.19
C TYR A 20 9.13 -2.56 1.84
N GLY A 21 9.59 -1.33 2.10
CA GLY A 21 8.88 -0.10 1.75
C GLY A 21 9.06 0.30 0.29
N TRP A 22 7.96 0.59 -0.38
CA TRP A 22 7.91 0.97 -1.81
C TRP A 22 7.79 2.48 -2.03
N MET A 23 8.17 3.27 -1.03
CA MET A 23 8.07 4.74 -1.08
C MET A 23 9.15 5.39 -1.93
N ARG A 24 10.37 4.82 -1.93
CA ARG A 24 11.53 5.35 -2.66
C ARG A 24 12.17 4.23 -3.45
N LEU A 25 12.04 4.31 -4.76
CA LEU A 25 12.49 3.27 -5.68
C LEU A 25 13.65 3.75 -6.53
N PRO A 26 14.50 2.84 -7.03
CA PRO A 26 15.50 3.16 -8.04
C PRO A 26 14.90 3.89 -9.23
N ARG A 27 15.59 4.91 -9.72
CA ARG A 27 15.13 5.73 -10.83
C ARG A 27 16.15 5.68 -11.99
N MET A 28 15.66 5.98 -13.18
CA MET A 28 16.46 6.09 -14.38
C MET A 28 15.95 7.23 -15.25
N LYS A 29 16.79 7.69 -16.17
CA LYS A 29 16.34 8.63 -17.20
C LYS A 29 15.28 7.95 -18.07
N ASN A 30 14.19 8.68 -18.36
CA ASN A 30 13.20 8.21 -19.31
C ASN A 30 13.79 8.12 -20.72
N PRO A 31 13.80 6.94 -21.37
CA PRO A 31 14.35 6.80 -22.74
C PRO A 31 13.66 7.71 -23.76
N ASP A 32 12.38 8.00 -23.56
CA ASP A 32 11.57 8.83 -24.45
C ASP A 32 11.67 10.32 -24.14
N ASN A 33 12.10 10.68 -22.92
CA ASN A 33 12.26 12.06 -22.47
C ASN A 33 13.42 12.18 -21.46
N PRO A 34 14.65 12.48 -21.92
CA PRO A 34 15.84 12.53 -21.05
C PRO A 34 15.79 13.56 -19.92
N ASN A 35 14.85 14.51 -19.97
CA ASN A 35 14.63 15.50 -18.91
C ASN A 35 13.74 14.98 -17.76
N GLU A 36 13.18 13.78 -17.91
CA GLU A 36 12.32 13.14 -16.94
C GLU A 36 13.05 11.93 -16.31
N GLU A 37 12.79 11.71 -15.03
CA GLU A 37 13.18 10.48 -14.33
C GLU A 37 11.95 9.62 -14.07
N ILE A 38 12.07 8.33 -14.38
CA ILE A 38 11.05 7.31 -14.14
C ILE A 38 11.58 6.22 -13.21
N ILE A 39 10.69 5.39 -12.68
CA ILE A 39 11.08 4.20 -11.90
C ILE A 39 11.88 3.26 -12.81
N ASN A 40 13.04 2.82 -12.33
CA ASN A 40 13.80 1.74 -12.98
C ASN A 40 13.15 0.40 -12.60
N GLN A 41 12.13 -0.01 -13.37
CA GLN A 41 11.35 -1.21 -13.07
C GLN A 41 12.18 -2.50 -13.10
N GLU A 42 13.17 -2.59 -13.96
CA GLU A 42 14.07 -3.76 -14.02
C GLU A 42 14.85 -3.92 -12.71
N GLU A 43 15.43 -2.85 -12.21
CA GLU A 43 16.15 -2.86 -10.94
C GLU A 43 15.20 -3.08 -9.75
N VAL A 44 14.01 -2.51 -9.78
CA VAL A 44 12.95 -2.77 -8.78
C VAL A 44 12.58 -4.24 -8.75
N ASN A 45 12.38 -4.88 -9.90
CA ASN A 45 12.10 -6.30 -9.99
C ASN A 45 13.24 -7.16 -9.41
N ARG A 46 14.48 -6.80 -9.73
CA ARG A 46 15.66 -7.47 -9.18
C ARG A 46 15.72 -7.37 -7.65
N LEU A 47 15.44 -6.20 -7.11
CA LEU A 47 15.42 -5.96 -5.66
C LEU A 47 14.26 -6.70 -4.98
N CYS A 48 13.09 -6.76 -5.62
CA CYS A 48 11.95 -7.53 -5.14
C CYS A 48 12.28 -9.03 -5.02
N ASN A 49 12.87 -9.60 -6.07
CA ASN A 49 13.31 -11.00 -6.07
C ASN A 49 14.34 -11.26 -4.97
N LYS A 50 15.28 -10.34 -4.79
CA LYS A 50 16.27 -10.42 -3.72
C LYS A 50 15.64 -10.36 -2.33
N ALA A 51 14.64 -9.52 -2.13
CA ALA A 51 13.90 -9.46 -0.87
C ALA A 51 13.26 -10.82 -0.55
N PHE A 52 12.62 -11.47 -1.53
CA PHE A 52 12.07 -12.81 -1.38
C PHE A 52 13.14 -13.85 -1.05
N GLU A 53 14.29 -13.82 -1.72
CA GLU A 53 15.42 -14.74 -1.44
C GLU A 53 15.88 -14.64 0.03
N TYR A 54 15.83 -13.44 0.61
CA TYR A 54 16.16 -13.20 2.02
C TYR A 54 14.99 -13.41 2.97
N GLY A 55 13.84 -13.85 2.48
CA GLY A 55 12.68 -14.21 3.30
C GLY A 55 11.75 -13.05 3.67
N VAL A 56 11.89 -11.89 3.03
CA VAL A 56 10.92 -10.80 3.18
C VAL A 56 9.59 -11.24 2.58
N ASN A 57 8.50 -11.03 3.33
CA ASN A 57 7.15 -11.37 2.87
C ASN A 57 6.11 -10.27 3.13
N TYR A 58 6.56 -9.05 3.44
CA TYR A 58 5.68 -7.90 3.68
C TYR A 58 6.16 -6.70 2.84
N PHE A 59 5.27 -6.18 2.00
CA PHE A 59 5.53 -5.08 1.07
C PHE A 59 4.55 -3.95 1.33
N ASP A 60 5.08 -2.74 1.59
CA ASP A 60 4.30 -1.55 1.91
C ASP A 60 4.36 -0.53 0.79
N THR A 61 3.21 -0.07 0.35
CA THR A 61 3.05 0.95 -0.70
C THR A 61 1.94 1.95 -0.35
N SER A 62 1.65 2.83 -1.28
CA SER A 62 0.56 3.83 -1.18
C SER A 62 0.25 4.42 -2.55
N PRO A 63 -1.00 4.82 -2.80
CA PRO A 63 -1.37 5.61 -3.98
C PRO A 63 -0.60 6.93 -4.12
N ALA A 64 -0.08 7.48 -3.00
CA ALA A 64 0.67 8.74 -2.99
C ALA A 64 2.18 8.59 -3.25
N TYR A 65 2.72 7.38 -3.22
CA TYR A 65 4.15 7.16 -3.36
C TYR A 65 4.61 7.21 -4.81
N CYS A 66 5.84 7.69 -5.04
CA CYS A 66 6.45 7.80 -6.37
C CYS A 66 5.53 8.50 -7.38
N GLN A 67 4.92 9.61 -6.98
CA GLN A 67 4.02 10.39 -7.85
C GLN A 67 2.85 9.55 -8.41
N GLY A 68 2.33 8.63 -7.60
CA GLY A 68 1.23 7.75 -7.96
C GLY A 68 1.62 6.47 -8.72
N LYS A 69 2.92 6.18 -8.85
CA LYS A 69 3.43 5.04 -9.64
C LYS A 69 3.88 3.83 -8.80
N SER A 70 3.89 3.95 -7.48
CA SER A 70 4.43 2.91 -6.60
C SER A 70 3.60 1.64 -6.62
N GLU A 71 2.28 1.72 -6.54
CA GLU A 71 1.41 0.54 -6.53
C GLU A 71 1.52 -0.27 -7.82
N GLU A 72 1.53 0.41 -8.97
CA GLU A 72 1.72 -0.24 -10.27
C GLU A 72 3.09 -0.94 -10.36
N SER A 73 4.15 -0.27 -9.91
CA SER A 73 5.50 -0.84 -9.86
C SER A 73 5.56 -2.07 -8.95
N LEU A 74 4.92 -2.04 -7.79
CA LEU A 74 4.84 -3.21 -6.90
C LEU A 74 4.05 -4.35 -7.53
N GLY A 75 2.92 -4.07 -8.16
CA GLY A 75 2.11 -5.06 -8.86
C GLY A 75 2.91 -5.79 -9.95
N ILE A 76 3.67 -5.06 -10.75
CA ILE A 76 4.57 -5.63 -11.78
C ILE A 76 5.65 -6.48 -11.13
N ALA A 77 6.31 -5.98 -10.08
CA ALA A 77 7.40 -6.68 -9.40
C ALA A 77 6.93 -8.00 -8.75
N LEU A 78 5.75 -8.00 -8.12
CA LEU A 78 5.19 -9.20 -7.50
C LEU A 78 4.76 -10.23 -8.55
N GLU A 79 4.12 -9.80 -9.63
CA GLU A 79 3.69 -10.68 -10.72
C GLU A 79 4.89 -11.37 -11.38
N GLN A 80 5.94 -10.64 -11.75
CA GLN A 80 7.14 -11.21 -12.37
C GLN A 80 7.92 -12.13 -11.43
N SER A 81 7.78 -11.98 -10.10
CA SER A 81 8.45 -12.86 -9.14
C SER A 81 7.98 -14.31 -9.22
N GLY A 82 6.79 -14.55 -9.77
CA GLY A 82 6.16 -15.86 -9.85
C GLY A 82 5.74 -16.45 -8.50
N ARG A 83 5.80 -15.67 -7.42
CA ARG A 83 5.37 -16.12 -6.09
C ARG A 83 3.85 -16.17 -6.01
N SER A 84 3.32 -17.20 -5.32
CA SER A 84 1.88 -17.28 -5.09
C SER A 84 1.40 -16.14 -4.20
N ARG A 85 0.20 -15.61 -4.46
CA ARG A 85 -0.36 -14.43 -3.78
C ARG A 85 -0.46 -14.60 -2.26
N ASP A 86 -0.71 -15.79 -1.77
CA ASP A 86 -0.81 -16.14 -0.35
C ASP A 86 0.54 -16.30 0.35
N SER A 87 1.65 -16.21 -0.38
CA SER A 87 3.00 -16.32 0.20
C SER A 87 3.57 -15.00 0.71
N TYR A 88 2.88 -13.87 0.48
CA TYR A 88 3.31 -12.55 0.91
C TYR A 88 2.11 -11.65 1.27
N TYR A 89 2.41 -10.58 1.98
CA TYR A 89 1.44 -9.59 2.42
C TYR A 89 1.65 -8.26 1.70
N ILE A 90 0.55 -7.65 1.23
CA ILE A 90 0.54 -6.31 0.67
C ILE A 90 -0.14 -5.37 1.66
N ALA A 91 0.57 -4.31 2.01
CA ALA A 91 0.02 -3.16 2.71
C ALA A 91 -0.04 -1.98 1.76
N THR A 92 -1.22 -1.37 1.63
CA THR A 92 -1.40 -0.09 0.96
C THR A 92 -2.29 0.83 1.79
N LYS A 93 -2.59 2.01 1.28
CA LYS A 93 -3.21 3.06 2.07
C LYS A 93 -4.32 3.75 1.28
N LEU A 94 -5.26 4.33 2.02
CA LEU A 94 -6.22 5.27 1.46
C LEU A 94 -5.69 6.69 1.64
N SER A 95 -5.07 7.21 0.59
CA SER A 95 -4.25 8.43 0.61
C SER A 95 -5.00 9.65 0.08
N ASN A 96 -6.20 9.89 0.57
CA ASN A 96 -7.08 11.00 0.18
C ASN A 96 -6.70 12.32 0.89
N PHE A 97 -5.54 12.87 0.57
CA PHE A 97 -5.02 14.08 1.22
C PHE A 97 -5.69 15.37 0.77
N SER A 98 -6.06 15.47 -0.51
CA SER A 98 -6.68 16.67 -1.06
C SER A 98 -8.19 16.67 -0.84
N PRO A 99 -8.80 17.84 -0.50
CA PRO A 99 -10.26 17.95 -0.42
C PRO A 99 -11.02 17.46 -1.63
N THR A 100 -10.43 17.53 -2.82
CA THR A 100 -11.00 16.99 -4.07
C THR A 100 -11.12 15.47 -4.07
N GLN A 101 -10.48 14.78 -3.14
CA GLN A 101 -10.48 13.31 -2.98
C GLN A 101 -11.39 12.85 -1.84
N TRP A 102 -12.13 13.75 -1.18
CA TRP A 102 -12.87 13.45 0.06
C TRP A 102 -14.31 13.00 -0.17
N SER A 103 -14.77 12.86 -1.41
CA SER A 103 -16.06 12.22 -1.67
C SER A 103 -15.98 10.72 -1.43
N LEU A 104 -17.11 10.10 -1.13
CA LEU A 104 -17.20 8.63 -1.01
C LEU A 104 -16.75 7.96 -2.31
N GLU A 105 -17.23 8.44 -3.45
CA GLU A 105 -16.92 7.90 -4.78
C GLU A 105 -15.42 7.98 -5.08
N ALA A 106 -14.77 9.10 -4.74
CA ALA A 106 -13.32 9.25 -4.92
C ALA A 106 -12.52 8.26 -4.07
N GLY A 107 -12.94 8.04 -2.82
CA GLY A 107 -12.32 7.04 -1.94
C GLY A 107 -12.52 5.61 -2.44
N GLN A 108 -13.72 5.28 -2.88
CA GLN A 108 -14.03 3.99 -3.50
C GLN A 108 -13.18 3.76 -4.75
N GLN A 109 -13.08 4.74 -5.62
CA GLN A 109 -12.26 4.65 -6.84
C GLN A 109 -10.77 4.48 -6.51
N MET A 110 -10.27 5.16 -5.48
CA MET A 110 -8.88 5.01 -5.03
C MET A 110 -8.60 3.56 -4.59
N PHE A 111 -9.49 2.95 -3.84
CA PHE A 111 -9.37 1.55 -3.43
C PHE A 111 -9.42 0.58 -4.62
N GLU A 112 -10.37 0.77 -5.53
CA GLU A 112 -10.47 -0.06 -6.75
C GLU A 112 -9.22 0.08 -7.63
N ASN A 113 -8.68 1.29 -7.76
CA ASN A 113 -7.42 1.51 -8.47
C ASN A 113 -6.24 0.79 -7.80
N SER A 114 -6.18 0.78 -6.47
CA SER A 114 -5.14 0.03 -5.75
C SER A 114 -5.18 -1.46 -6.09
N LEU A 115 -6.35 -2.08 -6.08
CA LEU A 115 -6.51 -3.49 -6.47
C LEU A 115 -6.05 -3.73 -7.92
N LYS A 116 -6.44 -2.85 -8.84
CA LYS A 116 -6.07 -2.92 -10.24
C LYS A 116 -4.55 -2.80 -10.45
N TYR A 117 -3.92 -1.79 -9.85
CA TYR A 117 -2.48 -1.56 -9.99
C TYR A 117 -1.65 -2.65 -9.33
N LEU A 118 -2.08 -3.13 -8.17
CA LEU A 118 -1.42 -4.22 -7.45
C LEU A 118 -1.74 -5.60 -8.02
N LYS A 119 -2.64 -5.69 -9.02
CA LYS A 119 -3.03 -6.93 -9.72
C LYS A 119 -3.50 -8.02 -8.75
N THR A 120 -4.37 -7.64 -7.82
CA THR A 120 -4.85 -8.53 -6.76
C THR A 120 -6.33 -8.29 -6.47
N ASP A 121 -7.00 -9.30 -5.94
CA ASP A 121 -8.42 -9.24 -5.56
C ASP A 121 -8.62 -8.77 -4.11
N TYR A 122 -7.56 -8.73 -3.32
CA TYR A 122 -7.62 -8.33 -1.91
C TYR A 122 -6.32 -7.68 -1.43
N ILE A 123 -6.46 -6.85 -0.40
CA ILE A 123 -5.34 -6.21 0.32
C ILE A 123 -5.24 -6.85 1.71
N ASP A 124 -4.03 -7.23 2.12
CA ASP A 124 -3.80 -7.81 3.44
C ASP A 124 -3.92 -6.76 4.55
N TYR A 125 -3.36 -5.56 4.34
CA TYR A 125 -3.38 -4.45 5.29
C TYR A 125 -3.70 -3.15 4.55
N LEU A 126 -4.91 -2.61 4.76
CA LEU A 126 -5.27 -1.28 4.27
C LEU A 126 -5.21 -0.29 5.41
N LEU A 127 -4.47 0.81 5.23
CA LEU A 127 -4.30 1.85 6.23
C LEU A 127 -5.00 3.14 5.80
N LEU A 128 -5.74 3.75 6.72
CA LEU A 128 -6.14 5.15 6.59
C LEU A 128 -4.88 6.00 6.70
N HIS A 129 -4.50 6.70 5.62
CA HIS A 129 -3.18 7.30 5.50
C HIS A 129 -3.06 8.60 6.29
N SER A 130 -2.11 8.63 7.24
CA SER A 130 -1.74 9.85 7.98
C SER A 130 -2.93 10.50 8.69
N ILE A 131 -3.64 9.76 9.52
CA ILE A 131 -4.59 10.37 10.44
C ILE A 131 -3.81 11.20 11.47
N GLY A 132 -4.42 12.28 11.98
CA GLY A 132 -3.75 13.24 12.88
C GLY A 132 -3.31 14.52 12.17
N GLY A 133 -3.01 14.47 10.88
CA GLY A 133 -2.77 15.68 10.07
C GLY A 133 -4.07 16.49 9.91
N GLY A 134 -4.08 17.75 10.38
CA GLY A 134 -5.26 18.62 10.35
C GLY A 134 -6.32 18.31 11.43
N GLY A 135 -6.01 17.45 12.41
CA GLY A 135 -6.85 17.17 13.57
C GLY A 135 -8.12 16.36 13.26
N LEU A 136 -9.05 16.37 14.23
CA LEU A 136 -10.30 15.60 14.15
C LEU A 136 -11.22 16.06 13.02
N ASP A 137 -11.21 17.31 12.65
CA ASP A 137 -12.05 17.83 11.56
C ASP A 137 -11.67 17.21 10.23
N ASN A 138 -10.36 17.12 9.94
CA ASN A 138 -9.87 16.43 8.74
C ASN A 138 -10.16 14.92 8.78
N LEU A 139 -10.00 14.27 9.91
CA LEU A 139 -10.34 12.86 10.07
C LEU A 139 -11.82 12.61 9.72
N ARG A 140 -12.71 13.45 10.23
CA ARG A 140 -14.14 13.35 9.94
C ARG A 140 -14.44 13.51 8.45
N LYS A 141 -13.94 14.57 7.84
CA LYS A 141 -14.16 14.87 6.42
C LYS A 141 -13.58 13.81 5.49
N ARG A 142 -12.41 13.30 5.83
CA ARG A 142 -11.71 12.31 5.00
C ARG A 142 -12.33 10.91 5.07
N TYR A 143 -12.84 10.48 6.21
CA TYR A 143 -13.17 9.07 6.44
C TYR A 143 -14.53 8.81 7.09
N LEU A 144 -15.06 9.71 7.92
CA LEU A 144 -16.25 9.43 8.74
C LEU A 144 -17.52 9.98 8.12
N ASP A 145 -17.60 11.30 7.93
CA ASP A 145 -18.83 12.00 7.52
C ASP A 145 -19.21 11.70 6.07
N ASN A 146 -18.25 11.31 5.24
CA ASN A 146 -18.46 10.89 3.85
C ASN A 146 -18.90 9.43 3.70
N GLY A 147 -18.97 8.66 4.79
CA GLY A 147 -19.33 7.24 4.76
C GLY A 147 -18.22 6.29 4.30
N LEU A 148 -17.00 6.79 4.06
CA LEU A 148 -15.90 5.99 3.50
C LEU A 148 -15.45 4.88 4.46
N LEU A 149 -15.28 5.18 5.75
CA LEU A 149 -14.91 4.16 6.73
C LEU A 149 -15.96 3.04 6.81
N ALA A 150 -17.25 3.39 6.81
CA ALA A 150 -18.31 2.40 6.81
C ALA A 150 -18.23 1.48 5.58
N TRP A 151 -18.04 2.07 4.40
CA TRP A 151 -17.85 1.29 3.16
C TRP A 151 -16.60 0.41 3.20
N LEU A 152 -15.46 0.89 3.74
CA LEU A 152 -14.25 0.08 3.89
C LEU A 152 -14.48 -1.10 4.85
N MET A 153 -15.27 -0.93 5.89
CA MET A 153 -15.66 -2.02 6.79
C MET A 153 -16.52 -3.08 6.08
N GLU A 154 -17.38 -2.68 5.14
CA GLU A 154 -18.12 -3.60 4.28
C GLU A 154 -17.16 -4.38 3.35
N GLN A 155 -16.15 -3.71 2.77
CA GLN A 155 -15.13 -4.37 1.95
C GLN A 155 -14.30 -5.38 2.77
N ARG A 156 -14.03 -5.05 4.03
CA ARG A 156 -13.40 -6.00 4.96
C ARG A 156 -14.28 -7.23 5.21
N ALA A 157 -15.56 -7.04 5.47
CA ALA A 157 -16.51 -8.13 5.66
C ALA A 157 -16.64 -9.02 4.41
N ALA A 158 -16.51 -8.42 3.22
CA ALA A 158 -16.51 -9.13 1.93
C ALA A 158 -15.18 -9.84 1.59
N GLY A 159 -14.15 -9.72 2.43
CA GLY A 159 -12.84 -10.35 2.22
C GLY A 159 -11.90 -9.62 1.27
N ARG A 160 -12.25 -8.42 0.82
CA ARG A 160 -11.40 -7.59 -0.06
C ARG A 160 -10.33 -6.80 0.70
N ILE A 161 -10.54 -6.61 1.99
CA ILE A 161 -9.57 -6.07 2.96
C ILE A 161 -9.47 -7.07 4.10
N ARG A 162 -8.30 -7.62 4.36
CA ARG A 162 -8.14 -8.57 5.46
C ARG A 162 -8.00 -7.85 6.81
N ASN A 163 -7.20 -6.80 6.85
CA ASN A 163 -6.97 -5.98 8.05
C ASN A 163 -7.07 -4.51 7.69
N LEU A 164 -7.89 -3.77 8.45
CA LEU A 164 -8.05 -2.33 8.31
C LEU A 164 -7.41 -1.64 9.52
N GLY A 165 -6.55 -0.67 9.26
CA GLY A 165 -5.83 0.08 10.28
C GLY A 165 -5.58 1.53 9.85
N PHE A 166 -4.60 2.16 10.45
CA PHE A 166 -4.23 3.53 10.11
C PHE A 166 -2.73 3.77 10.30
N SER A 167 -2.20 4.76 9.61
CA SER A 167 -0.93 5.39 9.94
C SER A 167 -1.19 6.74 10.60
N PHE A 168 -0.34 7.11 11.55
CA PHE A 168 -0.52 8.33 12.34
C PHE A 168 0.70 9.25 12.22
N HIS A 169 0.42 10.52 11.94
CA HIS A 169 1.39 11.61 11.98
C HIS A 169 0.75 12.78 12.73
N GLY A 170 1.16 13.02 13.96
CA GLY A 170 0.61 14.09 14.77
C GLY A 170 1.07 14.01 16.22
N ASP A 171 0.63 14.95 17.02
CA ASP A 171 0.89 14.98 18.45
C ASP A 171 -0.09 14.08 19.20
N VAL A 172 0.40 13.31 20.16
CA VAL A 172 -0.38 12.46 21.08
C VAL A 172 -0.84 13.23 22.32
N LYS A 173 -1.11 14.52 22.20
CA LYS A 173 -1.60 15.34 23.32
C LYS A 173 -3.10 15.32 23.39
#